data_790dabd2568305804b38f596d468f184
#
_entry.id   790dabd2568305804b38f596d468f184
#
_cell.length_a   1.000
_cell.length_b   1.000
_cell.length_c   1.000
_cell.angle_alpha   90.00
_cell.angle_beta   90.00
_cell.angle_gamma   90.00
#
_symmetry.space_group_name_H-M   'P 1'
#
loop_
_entity.id
_entity.type
_entity.pdbx_description
1 polymer ?
#
loop_
_entity_poly.entity_id
_entity_poly.type
_entity_poly.pdbx_seq_one_letter_code
_entity_poly.pdbx_strand_id
1 'polypeptide(L)'
;MKSDTKRRAPIVYASATFYDDAPKQIGSMACIECYETVFRVVKLNWGAEDDYERNKEGEVELNWTIQGEALERLKKICNNAQSPEAVVNYLKERFAAHGRMAHHELLQWLEKKEIPYHFLEY
;
A
#
# COMPACT_ATOMS: atom_id res chain seq x y z
N MET A 1 -16.87 -22.80 19.21
CA MET A 1 -16.60 -22.65 18.84
C MET A 1 -16.09 -22.02 18.56
N LYS A 2 -15.87 -21.91 18.67
CA LYS A 2 -15.30 -21.53 18.32
C LYS A 2 -14.83 -21.24 17.56
N SER A 3 -14.79 -21.21 17.33
CA SER A 3 -14.34 -20.98 16.63
C SER A 3 -14.16 -20.51 15.66
N ASP A 4 -14.89 -20.32 15.59
CA ASP A 4 -15.00 -19.73 14.49
C ASP A 4 -13.99 -18.79 14.31
N THR A 5 -13.75 -18.07 15.16
CA THR A 5 -12.83 -17.11 15.03
C THR A 5 -11.61 -17.66 14.66
N LYS A 6 -11.37 -18.67 15.18
CA LYS A 6 -10.27 -19.23 14.83
C LYS A 6 -10.33 -19.74 13.66
N ARG A 7 -11.42 -20.05 13.32
CA ARG A 7 -11.51 -20.63 12.18
C ARG A 7 -11.09 -19.76 11.20
N ARG A 8 -11.17 -18.61 11.35
CA ARG A 8 -10.76 -17.82 10.39
C ARG A 8 -9.37 -17.63 10.61
N ALA A 9 -8.54 -18.40 10.06
CA ALA A 9 -7.14 -18.23 10.20
C ALA A 9 -6.80 -16.81 9.84
N PRO A 10 -5.94 -16.20 10.56
CA PRO A 10 -5.59 -14.84 10.24
C PRO A 10 -4.89 -14.77 8.89
N ILE A 11 -5.18 -13.71 8.17
CA ILE A 11 -4.53 -13.46 6.92
C ILE A 11 -3.11 -13.01 7.23
N VAL A 12 -2.15 -13.58 6.54
CA VAL A 12 -0.77 -13.14 6.70
C VAL A 12 -0.67 -11.74 6.14
N TYR A 13 -0.15 -10.82 6.93
CA TYR A 13 -0.22 -9.42 6.61
C TYR A 13 1.09 -8.73 7.00
N ALA A 14 1.58 -7.86 6.15
CA ALA A 14 2.76 -7.06 6.44
C ALA A 14 2.53 -5.66 5.89
N SER A 15 3.12 -4.67 6.53
CA SER A 15 2.98 -3.31 6.06
C SER A 15 4.21 -2.50 6.42
N ALA A 16 4.40 -1.40 5.73
CA ALA A 16 5.47 -0.46 6.04
C ALA A 16 5.01 0.93 5.64
N THR A 17 5.35 1.91 6.46
CA THR A 17 4.98 3.29 6.22
C THR A 17 6.19 4.01 5.62
N PHE A 18 5.98 4.69 4.50
CA PHE A 18 7.04 5.49 3.89
C PHE A 18 7.15 6.84 4.57
N TYR A 19 6.03 7.47 4.88
CA TYR A 19 6.02 8.71 5.64
C TYR A 19 4.63 8.94 6.21
N ASP A 20 4.55 9.77 7.26
CA ASP A 20 3.29 10.02 7.93
C ASP A 20 3.37 11.40 8.55
N ASP A 21 2.52 12.30 8.10
CA ASP A 21 2.51 13.67 8.58
C ASP A 21 1.73 13.88 9.87
N ALA A 22 1.05 12.84 10.37
CA ALA A 22 0.28 13.01 11.60
C ALA A 22 1.19 13.47 12.73
N PRO A 23 0.73 14.35 13.61
CA PRO A 23 -0.65 14.79 13.78
C PRO A 23 -0.96 16.15 13.15
N LYS A 24 -0.32 16.51 12.07
CA LYS A 24 -0.58 17.80 11.44
C LYS A 24 -2.03 17.91 11.00
N GLN A 25 -2.55 19.11 11.00
CA GLN A 25 -3.93 19.34 10.58
C GLN A 25 -4.13 19.13 9.09
N ILE A 26 -3.13 19.46 8.29
CA ILE A 26 -3.17 19.24 6.85
C ILE A 26 -1.95 18.42 6.54
N GLY A 27 -2.14 17.29 5.91
CA GLY A 27 -1.00 16.44 5.61
C GLY A 27 -1.38 15.22 4.83
N SER A 28 -0.44 14.28 4.76
CA SER A 28 -0.68 13.02 4.07
C SER A 28 0.21 11.94 4.69
N MET A 29 -0.06 10.71 4.29
CA MET A 29 0.81 9.60 4.64
C MET A 29 0.79 8.62 3.49
N ALA A 30 1.81 7.82 3.37
CA ALA A 30 1.87 6.77 2.36
C ALA A 30 2.45 5.51 2.96
N CYS A 31 1.84 4.39 2.63
CA CYS A 31 2.31 3.10 3.14
C CYS A 31 2.05 2.02 2.11
N ILE A 32 2.61 0.84 2.37
CA ILE A 32 2.33 -0.32 1.55
C ILE A 32 1.83 -1.41 2.49
N GLU A 33 0.94 -2.25 1.97
CA GLU A 33 0.35 -3.35 2.71
C GLU A 33 0.36 -4.58 1.84
N CYS A 34 0.73 -5.71 2.37
CA CYS A 34 0.73 -6.94 1.60
C CYS A 34 0.05 -8.05 2.39
N TYR A 35 -1.01 -8.60 1.80
CA TYR A 35 -1.71 -9.74 2.32
C TYR A 35 -1.29 -10.94 1.47
N GLU A 36 -1.76 -12.12 1.78
CA GLU A 36 -1.39 -13.28 0.98
C GLU A 36 -1.80 -13.14 -0.48
N THR A 37 -2.95 -12.56 -0.73
CA THR A 37 -3.48 -12.52 -2.10
C THR A 37 -3.59 -11.12 -2.68
N VAL A 38 -3.19 -10.09 -1.93
CA VAL A 38 -3.36 -8.70 -2.37
C VAL A 38 -2.19 -7.85 -1.86
N PHE A 39 -1.71 -6.97 -2.71
CA PHE A 39 -0.74 -5.96 -2.31
C PHE A 39 -1.35 -4.60 -2.62
N ARG A 40 -1.17 -3.64 -1.74
CA ARG A 40 -1.70 -2.29 -1.96
C ARG A 40 -0.68 -1.23 -1.63
N VAL A 41 -0.67 -0.18 -2.44
CA VAL A 41 -0.01 1.08 -2.09
C VAL A 41 -1.14 1.99 -1.65
N VAL A 42 -1.01 2.62 -0.51
CA VAL A 42 -2.08 3.44 0.07
C VAL A 42 -1.54 4.83 0.35
N LYS A 43 -2.30 5.83 -0.03
CA LYS A 43 -1.97 7.20 0.32
C LYS A 43 -3.21 7.86 0.90
N LEU A 44 -3.04 8.52 2.03
CA LEU A 44 -4.09 9.30 2.66
C LEU A 44 -3.73 10.76 2.58
N ASN A 45 -4.71 11.59 2.26
CA ASN A 45 -4.55 13.05 2.29
C ASN A 45 -5.65 13.58 3.19
N TRP A 46 -5.33 14.56 4.03
CA TRP A 46 -6.37 15.09 4.92
C TRP A 46 -6.18 16.60 5.06
N GLY A 47 -7.30 17.26 5.35
CA GLY A 47 -7.30 18.67 5.70
C GLY A 47 -7.34 19.67 4.57
N ALA A 48 -7.27 19.20 3.31
CA ALA A 48 -7.31 20.10 2.17
C ALA A 48 -8.75 20.52 1.89
N GLU A 49 -8.93 21.76 1.47
CA GLU A 49 -10.26 22.25 1.20
C GLU A 49 -10.98 21.46 0.13
N ASP A 50 -10.24 21.08 -0.90
CA ASP A 50 -10.84 20.32 -1.98
C ASP A 50 -11.38 19.00 -1.49
N ASP A 51 -10.68 18.39 -0.54
CA ASP A 51 -11.09 17.08 -0.04
C ASP A 51 -12.27 17.20 0.90
N TYR A 52 -12.41 18.34 1.54
CA TYR A 52 -13.49 18.52 2.49
C TYR A 52 -14.84 18.33 1.83
N GLU A 53 -15.00 18.77 0.62
CA GLU A 53 -16.27 18.64 -0.07
C GLU A 53 -16.59 17.20 -0.44
N ARG A 54 -15.57 16.40 -0.70
CA ARG A 54 -15.80 15.02 -1.08
C ARG A 54 -15.90 14.12 0.13
N ASN A 55 -15.34 14.55 1.25
CA ASN A 55 -15.24 13.70 2.42
C ASN A 55 -15.49 14.59 3.63
N LYS A 56 -16.51 14.29 4.40
CA LYS A 56 -16.89 15.13 5.51
C LYS A 56 -15.78 15.37 6.50
N GLU A 57 -14.88 14.44 6.64
CA GLU A 57 -13.74 14.62 7.53
C GLU A 57 -12.57 15.26 6.83
N GLY A 58 -12.72 15.57 5.55
CA GLY A 58 -11.61 16.15 4.81
C GLY A 58 -10.51 15.17 4.52
N GLU A 59 -10.86 13.91 4.37
CA GLU A 59 -9.88 12.86 4.15
C GLU A 59 -10.16 12.12 2.86
N VAL A 60 -9.13 11.86 2.08
CA VAL A 60 -9.25 11.10 0.84
C VAL A 60 -8.21 9.99 0.85
N GLU A 61 -8.65 8.80 0.54
CA GLU A 61 -7.75 7.65 0.50
C GLU A 61 -7.58 7.19 -0.95
N LEU A 62 -6.34 7.04 -1.37
CA LEU A 62 -6.00 6.55 -2.71
C LEU A 62 -5.37 5.18 -2.55
N ASN A 63 -5.86 4.22 -3.33
CA ASN A 63 -5.38 2.85 -3.28
C ASN A 63 -4.98 2.35 -4.65
N TRP A 64 -3.82 1.73 -4.74
CA TRP A 64 -3.35 1.05 -5.96
C TRP A 64 -3.20 -0.41 -5.56
N THR A 65 -4.05 -1.28 -6.12
CA THR A 65 -4.16 -2.68 -5.70
C THR A 65 -3.61 -3.62 -6.76
N ILE A 66 -2.79 -4.57 -6.33
CA ILE A 66 -2.21 -5.58 -7.20
C ILE A 66 -2.61 -6.94 -6.66
N GLN A 67 -3.14 -7.80 -7.54
CA GLN A 67 -3.58 -9.12 -7.11
C GLN A 67 -3.48 -10.09 -8.29
N GLY A 68 -3.73 -11.36 -8.03
CA GLY A 68 -3.71 -12.38 -9.07
C GLY A 68 -2.33 -12.56 -9.67
N GLU A 69 -2.31 -12.71 -10.97
CA GLU A 69 -1.07 -12.95 -11.68
C GLU A 69 -0.10 -11.80 -11.52
N ALA A 70 -0.62 -10.58 -11.44
CA ALA A 70 0.24 -9.42 -11.27
C ALA A 70 0.97 -9.49 -9.93
N LEU A 71 0.33 -10.01 -8.90
CA LEU A 71 0.97 -10.16 -7.61
C LEU A 71 2.09 -11.21 -7.68
N GLU A 72 1.86 -12.28 -8.43
CA GLU A 72 2.91 -13.29 -8.58
C GLU A 72 4.12 -12.72 -9.29
N ARG A 73 3.88 -11.86 -10.27
CA ARG A 73 4.97 -11.21 -10.98
C ARG A 73 5.71 -10.23 -10.07
N LEU A 74 4.96 -9.52 -9.22
CA LEU A 74 5.56 -8.62 -8.26
C LEU A 74 6.48 -9.39 -7.31
N LYS A 75 6.02 -10.53 -6.84
CA LYS A 75 6.84 -11.34 -5.94
C LYS A 75 8.15 -11.73 -6.62
N LYS A 76 8.10 -12.07 -7.89
CA LYS A 76 9.31 -12.48 -8.59
C LYS A 76 10.30 -11.35 -8.69
N ILE A 77 9.85 -10.14 -9.01
CA ILE A 77 10.79 -9.04 -9.14
C ILE A 77 11.21 -8.48 -7.79
N CYS A 78 10.59 -8.94 -6.71
CA CYS A 78 11.01 -8.59 -5.37
C CYS A 78 11.94 -9.69 -4.83
N ASN A 79 12.85 -10.14 -5.68
CA ASN A 79 13.85 -11.11 -5.33
C ASN A 79 13.23 -12.45 -4.95
N ASN A 80 12.20 -12.85 -5.70
CA ASN A 80 11.48 -14.10 -5.49
C ASN A 80 10.92 -14.19 -4.06
N ALA A 81 10.25 -13.14 -3.66
CA ALA A 81 9.67 -13.08 -2.31
C ALA A 81 8.69 -14.22 -2.10
N GLN A 82 8.78 -14.86 -0.94
CA GLN A 82 7.93 -16.00 -0.62
C GLN A 82 6.85 -15.69 0.40
N SER A 83 6.81 -14.47 0.92
CA SER A 83 5.84 -14.10 1.94
C SER A 83 5.49 -12.64 1.80
N PRO A 84 4.37 -12.19 2.39
CA PRO A 84 4.05 -10.78 2.40
C PRO A 84 5.14 -9.92 3.04
N GLU A 85 5.76 -10.44 4.10
CA GLU A 85 6.84 -9.69 4.74
C GLU A 85 8.02 -9.49 3.81
N ALA A 86 8.35 -10.51 3.02
CA ALA A 86 9.48 -10.41 2.11
C ALA A 86 9.21 -9.37 1.03
N VAL A 87 7.96 -9.29 0.53
CA VAL A 87 7.59 -8.29 -0.46
C VAL A 87 7.74 -6.90 0.13
N VAL A 88 7.16 -6.69 1.32
CA VAL A 88 7.17 -5.38 1.96
C VAL A 88 8.60 -4.96 2.29
N ASN A 89 9.41 -5.88 2.81
CA ASN A 89 10.78 -5.53 3.17
C ASN A 89 11.59 -5.15 1.94
N TYR A 90 11.42 -5.88 0.85
CA TYR A 90 12.14 -5.56 -0.38
C TYR A 90 11.78 -4.16 -0.86
N LEU A 91 10.48 -3.85 -0.89
CA LEU A 91 10.04 -2.58 -1.42
C LEU A 91 10.38 -1.43 -0.48
N LYS A 92 10.30 -1.66 0.82
CA LYS A 92 10.67 -0.63 1.76
C LYS A 92 12.14 -0.29 1.63
N GLU A 93 12.99 -1.30 1.55
CA GLU A 93 14.42 -1.04 1.43
C GLU A 93 14.74 -0.32 0.14
N ARG A 94 14.04 -0.68 -0.93
CA ARG A 94 14.33 -0.10 -2.23
C ARG A 94 13.89 1.36 -2.34
N PHE A 95 12.76 1.70 -1.73
CA PHE A 95 12.16 3.01 -1.97
C PHE A 95 12.16 3.96 -0.77
N ALA A 96 12.51 3.51 0.42
CA ALA A 96 12.40 4.36 1.60
C ALA A 96 13.24 5.62 1.50
N ALA A 97 14.37 5.57 0.82
CA ALA A 97 15.24 6.73 0.70
C ALA A 97 14.59 7.89 -0.04
N HIS A 98 13.52 7.62 -0.80
CA HIS A 98 12.84 8.68 -1.53
C HIS A 98 11.86 9.46 -0.63
N GLY A 99 11.69 9.07 0.61
CA GLY A 99 10.86 9.79 1.57
C GLY A 99 9.45 10.01 1.08
N ARG A 100 9.03 11.26 1.00
CA ARG A 100 7.66 11.55 0.61
C ARG A 100 7.35 11.17 -0.83
N MET A 101 8.34 10.94 -1.65
CA MET A 101 8.15 10.51 -3.03
C MET A 101 8.22 9.00 -3.19
N ALA A 102 8.41 8.26 -2.10
CA ALA A 102 8.63 6.82 -2.20
C ALA A 102 7.50 6.09 -2.91
N HIS A 103 6.24 6.43 -2.57
CA HIS A 103 5.12 5.73 -3.20
C HIS A 103 5.05 6.07 -4.70
N HIS A 104 5.38 7.30 -5.06
CA HIS A 104 5.36 7.72 -6.45
C HIS A 104 6.43 6.97 -7.24
N GLU A 105 7.63 6.87 -6.69
CA GLU A 105 8.72 6.15 -7.33
C GLU A 105 8.37 4.67 -7.47
N LEU A 106 7.72 4.11 -6.45
CA LEU A 106 7.30 2.72 -6.50
C LEU A 106 6.29 2.51 -7.63
N LEU A 107 5.30 3.40 -7.75
CA LEU A 107 4.29 3.25 -8.79
C LEU A 107 4.90 3.38 -10.18
N GLN A 108 5.87 4.28 -10.36
CA GLN A 108 6.55 4.38 -11.65
C GLN A 108 7.36 3.13 -11.95
N TRP A 109 7.97 2.55 -10.93
CA TRP A 109 8.74 1.33 -11.10
C TRP A 109 7.83 0.17 -11.51
N LEU A 110 6.64 0.10 -10.92
CA LEU A 110 5.66 -0.93 -11.29
C LEU A 110 5.26 -0.77 -12.75
N GLU A 111 5.06 0.46 -13.21
CA GLU A 111 4.71 0.68 -14.60
C GLU A 111 5.84 0.27 -15.53
N LYS A 112 7.08 0.57 -15.17
CA LYS A 112 8.20 0.16 -15.98
C LYS A 112 8.31 -1.34 -16.05
N LYS A 113 7.96 -2.04 -14.98
CA LYS A 113 8.01 -3.51 -14.94
C LYS A 113 6.75 -4.13 -15.50
N GLU A 114 5.81 -3.29 -15.95
CA GLU A 114 4.57 -3.76 -16.55
C GLU A 114 3.76 -4.62 -15.58
N ILE A 115 3.73 -4.22 -14.32
CA ILE A 115 2.90 -4.86 -13.31
C ILE A 115 1.61 -4.04 -13.23
N PRO A 116 0.47 -4.56 -13.68
CA PRO A 116 -0.75 -3.77 -13.65
C PRO A 116 -1.32 -3.65 -12.25
N TYR A 117 -2.00 -2.56 -12.01
CA TYR A 117 -2.67 -2.34 -10.73
C TYR A 117 -4.03 -1.71 -10.98
N HIS A 118 -4.88 -1.80 -9.99
CA HIS A 118 -6.22 -1.24 -10.03
C HIS A 118 -6.27 -0.06 -9.07
N PHE A 119 -6.64 1.11 -9.57
CA PHE A 119 -6.65 2.32 -8.77
C PHE A 119 -8.06 2.66 -8.31
N LEU A 120 -8.20 2.95 -7.03
CA LEU A 120 -9.46 3.38 -6.45
C LEU A 120 -9.23 4.59 -5.55
N GLU A 121 -10.18 5.50 -5.56
CA GLU A 121 -10.13 6.67 -4.69
C GLU A 121 -11.36 6.64 -3.81
N TYR A 122 -11.16 6.78 -2.52
CA TYR A 122 -12.28 6.74 -1.56
C TYR A 122 -12.59 8.10 -0.95
#